data_a445e3858504ae81fab23591005f8652
#
_entry.id   a445e3858504ae81fab23591005f8652
#
_cell.length_a   1.000
_cell.length_b   1.000
_cell.length_c   1.000
_cell.angle_alpha   90.00
_cell.angle_beta   90.00
_cell.angle_gamma   90.00
#
_symmetry.space_group_name_H-M   'P 1'
#
loop_
_entity.id
_entity.type
_entity.pdbx_description
1 polymer ?
#
loop_
_entity_poly.entity_id
_entity_poly.type
_entity_poly.pdbx_seq_one_letter_code
_entity_poly.pdbx_strand_id
1 'polypeptide(L)'
;MAKAKFERTKPHVNIGTIGHVDHGKTTLTAAITKVLALVDPANQVRAFDSIDGAPEEKERGITINTAHVEYQTEARHYAHVDCPGHADYVKNMITGAAQMDGAILVVSAADGPMPQTREHILLSRQVGVPYIVVFLNKCDMVD
;
A
#
# COMPACT_ATOMS: atom_id res chain seq x y z
N MET A 1 22.59 6.00 25.79
CA MET A 1 21.28 6.64 25.82
C MET A 1 20.20 5.61 25.53
N ALA A 2 19.25 5.47 26.40
CA ALA A 2 18.11 4.62 26.14
C ALA A 2 17.25 5.25 25.04
N LYS A 3 16.88 4.46 24.03
CA LYS A 3 15.90 4.92 23.05
C LYS A 3 14.58 5.18 23.73
N ALA A 4 13.97 6.32 23.44
CA ALA A 4 12.62 6.59 23.91
C ALA A 4 11.68 5.48 23.44
N LYS A 5 10.88 4.94 24.36
CA LYS A 5 9.85 3.98 23.98
C LYS A 5 8.80 4.71 23.12
N PHE A 6 8.47 4.10 21.98
CA PHE A 6 7.36 4.56 21.18
C PHE A 6 6.05 4.30 21.93
N GLU A 7 5.38 5.38 22.33
CA GLU A 7 4.07 5.28 22.97
C GLU A 7 2.99 5.30 21.92
N ARG A 8 2.27 4.18 21.79
CA ARG A 8 1.11 4.10 20.91
C ARG A 8 -0.11 4.67 21.63
N THR A 9 -0.46 5.91 21.30
CA THR A 9 -1.65 6.57 21.83
C THR A 9 -2.92 6.24 21.06
N LYS A 10 -2.76 5.61 19.89
CA LYS A 10 -3.88 5.25 18.99
C LYS A 10 -3.81 3.77 18.64
N PRO A 11 -4.97 3.14 18.37
CA PRO A 11 -4.97 1.78 17.80
C PRO A 11 -4.11 1.69 16.55
N HIS A 12 -3.34 0.63 16.43
CA HIS A 12 -2.46 0.39 15.30
C HIS A 12 -3.09 -0.60 14.33
N VAL A 13 -3.01 -0.28 13.03
CA VAL A 13 -3.54 -1.13 11.96
C VAL A 13 -2.46 -1.32 10.90
N ASN A 14 -2.25 -2.56 10.49
CA ASN A 14 -1.37 -2.89 9.37
C ASN A 14 -2.22 -3.04 8.12
N ILE A 15 -1.92 -2.25 7.10
CA ILE A 15 -2.62 -2.31 5.82
C ILE A 15 -1.61 -2.42 4.67
N GLY A 16 -2.11 -2.80 3.50
CA GLY A 16 -1.27 -2.87 2.31
C GLY A 16 -2.08 -2.58 1.06
N THR A 17 -1.39 -2.17 0.02
CA THR A 17 -1.96 -2.04 -1.32
C THR A 17 -1.69 -3.30 -2.12
N ILE A 18 -2.73 -3.80 -2.76
CA ILE A 18 -2.68 -4.98 -3.61
C ILE A 18 -3.32 -4.67 -4.96
N GLY A 19 -3.06 -5.48 -5.95
CA GLY A 19 -3.63 -5.32 -7.28
C GLY A 19 -2.61 -5.54 -8.38
N HIS A 20 -3.06 -5.36 -9.61
CA HIS A 20 -2.22 -5.57 -10.78
C HIS A 20 -1.17 -4.48 -10.93
N VAL A 21 -0.01 -4.81 -11.53
CA VAL A 21 1.03 -3.84 -11.86
C VAL A 21 0.47 -2.71 -12.74
N ASP A 22 0.97 -1.50 -12.58
CA ASP A 22 0.59 -0.29 -13.32
C ASP A 22 -0.85 0.22 -13.06
N HIS A 23 -1.56 -0.32 -12.08
CA HIS A 23 -2.88 0.20 -11.70
C HIS A 23 -2.82 1.39 -10.73
N GLY A 24 -1.61 1.77 -10.25
CA GLY A 24 -1.39 2.97 -9.46
C GLY A 24 -1.28 2.76 -7.96
N LYS A 25 -0.83 1.60 -7.50
CA LYS A 25 -0.67 1.29 -6.07
C LYS A 25 0.28 2.26 -5.36
N THR A 26 1.48 2.44 -5.88
CA THR A 26 2.50 3.33 -5.30
C THR A 26 2.06 4.79 -5.36
N THR A 27 1.44 5.19 -6.47
CA THR A 27 0.89 6.55 -6.62
C THR A 27 -0.17 6.83 -5.56
N LEU A 28 -1.08 5.88 -5.31
CA LEU A 28 -2.09 6.01 -4.27
C LEU A 28 -1.44 6.14 -2.89
N THR A 29 -0.43 5.33 -2.59
CA THR A 29 0.29 5.39 -1.32
C THR A 29 0.91 6.76 -1.10
N ALA A 30 1.57 7.31 -2.11
CA ALA A 30 2.14 8.65 -2.06
C ALA A 30 1.07 9.72 -1.84
N ALA A 31 -0.06 9.61 -2.53
CA ALA A 31 -1.19 10.53 -2.41
C ALA A 31 -1.79 10.51 -1.00
N ILE A 32 -1.92 9.34 -0.39
CA ILE A 32 -2.43 9.21 0.98
C ILE A 32 -1.54 9.99 1.95
N THR A 33 -0.22 9.84 1.87
CA THR A 33 0.69 10.57 2.76
C THR A 33 0.58 12.08 2.58
N LYS A 34 0.42 12.54 1.36
CA LYS A 34 0.27 13.97 1.03
C LYS A 34 -1.01 14.55 1.59
N VAL A 35 -2.13 13.88 1.39
CA VAL A 35 -3.43 14.33 1.88
C VAL A 35 -3.46 14.35 3.41
N LEU A 36 -2.98 13.31 4.05
CA LEU A 36 -2.98 13.23 5.51
C LEU A 36 -2.02 14.23 6.15
N ALA A 37 -0.94 14.61 5.48
CA ALA A 37 -0.05 15.68 5.97
C ALA A 37 -0.73 17.05 6.01
N LEU A 38 -1.73 17.29 5.17
CA LEU A 38 -2.52 18.51 5.20
C LEU A 38 -3.48 18.55 6.41
N VAL A 39 -3.90 17.39 6.88
CA VAL A 39 -4.82 17.27 8.04
C VAL A 39 -4.04 17.21 9.35
N ASP A 40 -2.93 16.48 9.36
CA ASP A 40 -2.11 16.29 10.57
C ASP A 40 -0.62 16.48 10.21
N PRO A 41 0.02 17.55 10.73
CA PRO A 41 1.44 17.82 10.45
C PRO A 41 2.41 16.73 10.95
N ALA A 42 1.97 15.83 11.81
CA ALA A 42 2.79 14.70 12.25
C ALA A 42 3.02 13.68 11.13
N ASN A 43 2.18 13.68 10.09
CA ASN A 43 2.37 12.82 8.93
C ASN A 43 3.45 13.41 8.01
N GLN A 44 4.36 12.54 7.58
CA GLN A 44 5.40 12.91 6.62
C GLN A 44 4.94 12.61 5.21
N VAL A 45 5.14 13.55 4.30
CA VAL A 45 4.86 13.35 2.88
C VAL A 45 5.92 12.43 2.30
N ARG A 46 5.49 11.39 1.62
CA ARG A 46 6.36 10.47 0.87
C ARG A 46 6.01 10.58 -0.61
N ALA A 47 6.91 11.19 -1.38
CA ALA A 47 6.74 11.31 -2.82
C ALA A 47 6.92 9.93 -3.48
N PHE A 48 6.34 9.77 -4.69
CA PHE A 48 6.46 8.54 -5.48
C PHE A 48 7.92 8.06 -5.57
N ASP A 49 8.84 8.98 -5.89
CA ASP A 49 10.27 8.66 -6.02
C ASP A 49 10.91 8.20 -4.72
N SER A 50 10.41 8.61 -3.57
CA SER A 50 10.95 8.18 -2.29
C SER A 50 10.42 6.80 -1.87
N ILE A 51 9.30 6.39 -2.41
CA ILE A 51 8.73 5.05 -2.23
C ILE A 51 9.40 4.09 -3.21
N ASP A 52 9.50 4.49 -4.49
CA ASP A 52 10.26 3.79 -5.50
C ASP A 52 11.73 4.22 -5.43
N GLY A 53 12.51 3.53 -4.61
CA GLY A 53 13.88 3.97 -4.29
C GLY A 53 14.98 3.47 -5.24
N ALA A 54 14.78 2.34 -5.91
CA ALA A 54 15.78 1.76 -6.80
C ALA A 54 15.81 2.46 -8.17
N PRO A 55 16.99 2.59 -8.82
CA PRO A 55 17.06 3.22 -10.15
C PRO A 55 16.14 2.57 -11.19
N GLU A 56 16.06 1.24 -11.20
CA GLU A 56 15.18 0.52 -12.12
C GLU A 56 13.70 0.78 -11.84
N GLU A 57 13.34 0.96 -10.58
CA GLU A 57 11.96 1.32 -10.19
C GLU A 57 11.59 2.69 -10.75
N LYS A 58 12.49 3.67 -10.61
CA LYS A 58 12.28 5.03 -11.12
C LYS A 58 12.17 5.07 -12.63
N GLU A 59 13.05 4.33 -13.31
CA GLU A 59 13.07 4.28 -14.77
C GLU A 59 11.81 3.65 -15.34
N ARG A 60 11.31 2.60 -14.71
CA ARG A 60 10.12 1.87 -15.17
C ARG A 60 8.81 2.41 -14.60
N GLY A 61 8.86 3.20 -13.55
CA GLY A 61 7.68 3.63 -12.81
C GLY A 61 6.97 2.49 -12.08
N ILE A 62 7.71 1.43 -11.71
CA ILE A 62 7.20 0.27 -10.97
C ILE A 62 7.99 0.07 -9.68
N THR A 63 7.35 -0.49 -8.68
CA THR A 63 7.97 -0.81 -7.40
C THR A 63 8.57 -2.20 -7.43
N ILE A 64 9.88 -2.33 -7.19
CA ILE A 64 10.59 -3.61 -7.17
C ILE A 64 10.70 -4.17 -5.75
N ASN A 65 10.97 -3.32 -4.78
CA ASN A 65 11.12 -3.71 -3.38
C ASN A 65 9.93 -3.25 -2.55
N THR A 66 9.55 -4.06 -1.55
CA THR A 66 8.49 -3.71 -0.62
C THR A 66 8.83 -2.42 0.12
N ALA A 67 7.96 -1.45 0.06
CA ALA A 67 8.11 -0.18 0.78
C ALA A 67 7.17 -0.14 1.98
N HIS A 68 7.67 0.40 3.10
CA HIS A 68 6.89 0.60 4.31
C HIS A 68 6.70 2.09 4.55
N VAL A 69 5.47 2.50 4.75
CA VAL A 69 5.10 3.90 5.00
C VAL A 69 4.20 3.95 6.22
N GLU A 70 4.44 4.91 7.11
CA GLU A 70 3.60 5.11 8.28
C GLU A 70 2.86 6.43 8.19
N TYR A 71 1.62 6.43 8.60
CA TYR A 71 0.80 7.64 8.71
C TYR A 71 -0.30 7.42 9.73
N GLN A 72 -0.96 8.51 10.10
CA GLN A 72 -2.03 8.44 11.08
C GLN A 72 -3.21 9.33 10.69
N THR A 73 -4.39 8.91 11.15
CA THR A 73 -5.59 9.72 11.17
C THR A 73 -5.87 10.11 12.61
N GLU A 74 -6.94 10.87 12.84
CA GLU A 74 -7.36 11.22 14.20
C GLU A 74 -7.64 9.97 15.05
N ALA A 75 -8.18 8.93 14.43
CA ALA A 75 -8.65 7.72 15.13
C ALA A 75 -7.58 6.62 15.23
N ARG A 76 -6.66 6.50 14.26
CA ARG A 76 -5.77 5.34 14.14
C ARG A 76 -4.40 5.67 13.57
N HIS A 77 -3.42 4.84 13.94
CA HIS A 77 -2.09 4.83 13.34
C HIS A 77 -2.00 3.66 12.35
N TYR A 78 -1.47 3.91 11.15
CA TYR A 78 -1.37 2.92 10.09
C TYR A 78 0.08 2.64 9.72
N ALA A 79 0.42 1.35 9.65
CA ALA A 79 1.62 0.90 8.94
C ALA A 79 1.16 0.36 7.59
N HIS A 80 1.62 0.99 6.52
CA HIS A 80 1.20 0.71 5.15
C HIS A 80 2.34 0.02 4.41
N VAL A 81 2.06 -1.14 3.86
CA VAL A 81 3.00 -1.90 3.04
C VAL A 81 2.60 -1.75 1.58
N ASP A 82 3.48 -1.13 0.79
CA ASP A 82 3.31 -1.08 -0.65
C ASP A 82 4.08 -2.25 -1.26
N CYS A 83 3.37 -3.31 -1.58
CA CYS A 83 3.97 -4.50 -2.16
C CYS A 83 4.29 -4.26 -3.63
N PRO A 84 5.52 -4.62 -4.08
CA PRO A 84 5.86 -4.55 -5.49
C PRO A 84 5.11 -5.61 -6.30
N GLY A 85 5.59 -5.96 -7.46
CA GLY A 85 4.95 -6.92 -8.35
C GLY A 85 4.52 -8.23 -7.69
N HIS A 86 3.78 -9.00 -8.43
CA HIS A 86 3.09 -10.22 -7.98
C HIS A 86 3.97 -11.21 -7.20
N ALA A 87 5.20 -11.47 -7.67
CA ALA A 87 6.08 -12.46 -7.04
C ALA A 87 6.45 -12.07 -5.59
N ASP A 88 6.76 -10.80 -5.35
CA ASP A 88 7.12 -10.33 -4.02
C ASP A 88 5.91 -10.28 -3.10
N TYR A 89 4.75 -9.93 -3.63
CA TYR A 89 3.51 -9.98 -2.88
C TYR A 89 3.22 -11.41 -2.40
N VAL A 90 3.30 -12.39 -3.29
CA VAL A 90 3.09 -13.80 -2.96
C VAL A 90 4.08 -14.25 -1.88
N LYS A 91 5.35 -13.93 -2.04
CA LYS A 91 6.40 -14.27 -1.07
C LYS A 91 6.10 -13.67 0.30
N ASN A 92 5.80 -12.38 0.35
CA ASN A 92 5.52 -11.68 1.60
C ASN A 92 4.30 -12.26 2.32
N MET A 93 3.26 -12.61 1.59
CA MET A 93 2.05 -13.17 2.17
C MET A 93 2.27 -14.59 2.69
N ILE A 94 2.98 -15.43 1.96
CA ILE A 94 3.26 -16.82 2.35
C ILE A 94 4.17 -16.88 3.58
N THR A 95 5.20 -16.04 3.62
CA THR A 95 6.15 -16.02 4.75
C THR A 95 5.63 -15.30 5.98
N GLY A 96 4.47 -14.64 5.88
CA GLY A 96 3.93 -13.84 6.98
C GLY A 96 4.69 -12.54 7.23
N ALA A 97 5.60 -12.16 6.33
CA ALA A 97 6.38 -10.94 6.47
C ALA A 97 5.52 -9.67 6.36
N ALA A 98 4.37 -9.78 5.69
CA ALA A 98 3.42 -8.69 5.54
C ALA A 98 2.05 -9.12 6.07
N GLN A 99 1.94 -9.23 7.40
CA GLN A 99 0.63 -9.46 8.03
C GLN A 99 -0.19 -8.18 7.93
N MET A 100 -1.38 -8.30 7.34
CA MET A 100 -2.27 -7.17 7.13
C MET A 100 -3.60 -7.37 7.83
N ASP A 101 -4.06 -6.33 8.51
CA ASP A 101 -5.41 -6.26 9.08
C ASP A 101 -6.44 -5.90 8.01
N GLY A 102 -6.00 -5.24 6.96
CA GLY A 102 -6.81 -4.89 5.81
C GLY A 102 -5.96 -4.66 4.58
N ALA A 103 -6.58 -4.70 3.42
CA ALA A 103 -5.92 -4.45 2.15
C ALA A 103 -6.72 -3.47 1.32
N ILE A 104 -6.01 -2.60 0.58
CA ILE A 104 -6.61 -1.71 -0.41
C ILE A 104 -6.35 -2.34 -1.78
N LEU A 105 -7.42 -2.80 -2.42
CA LEU A 105 -7.35 -3.36 -3.77
C LEU A 105 -7.48 -2.21 -4.78
N VAL A 106 -6.39 -1.94 -5.49
CA VAL A 106 -6.35 -0.88 -6.51
C VAL A 106 -6.61 -1.50 -7.88
N VAL A 107 -7.66 -1.04 -8.53
CA VAL A 107 -8.06 -1.51 -9.86
C VAL A 107 -8.19 -0.31 -10.80
N SER A 108 -7.58 -0.41 -11.98
CA SER A 108 -7.77 0.60 -13.02
C SER A 108 -9.16 0.47 -13.65
N ALA A 109 -9.90 1.56 -13.67
CA ALA A 109 -11.22 1.57 -14.32
C ALA A 109 -11.13 1.31 -15.82
N ALA A 110 -10.01 1.69 -16.45
CA ALA A 110 -9.79 1.47 -17.88
C ALA A 110 -9.55 0.00 -18.23
N ASP A 111 -8.83 -0.72 -17.35
CA ASP A 111 -8.41 -2.11 -17.61
C ASP A 111 -9.33 -3.14 -16.93
N GLY A 112 -9.96 -2.75 -15.83
CA GLY A 112 -10.74 -3.68 -15.01
C GLY A 112 -9.86 -4.68 -14.25
N PRO A 113 -10.48 -5.69 -13.63
CA PRO A 113 -9.72 -6.74 -12.95
C PRO A 113 -8.86 -7.53 -13.92
N MET A 114 -7.58 -7.64 -13.57
CA MET A 114 -6.58 -8.35 -14.36
C MET A 114 -6.19 -9.67 -13.64
N PRO A 115 -5.43 -10.57 -14.27
CA PRO A 115 -5.09 -11.85 -13.64
C PRO A 115 -4.47 -11.72 -12.25
N GLN A 116 -3.53 -10.78 -12.05
CA GLN A 116 -2.91 -10.55 -10.74
C GLN A 116 -3.91 -10.03 -9.71
N THR A 117 -4.92 -9.27 -10.12
CA THR A 117 -6.00 -8.80 -9.25
C THR A 117 -6.70 -9.98 -8.58
N ARG A 118 -7.08 -10.96 -9.38
CA ARG A 118 -7.77 -12.17 -8.89
C ARG A 118 -6.88 -13.00 -7.98
N GLU A 119 -5.63 -13.19 -8.34
CA GLU A 119 -4.66 -13.95 -7.56
C GLU A 119 -4.39 -13.29 -6.20
N HIS A 120 -4.27 -11.97 -6.18
CA HIS A 120 -4.07 -11.22 -4.93
C HIS A 120 -5.27 -11.35 -3.99
N ILE A 121 -6.49 -11.31 -4.52
CA ILE A 121 -7.71 -11.50 -3.73
C ILE A 121 -7.74 -12.90 -3.12
N LEU A 122 -7.49 -13.93 -3.93
CA LEU A 122 -7.48 -15.31 -3.48
C LEU A 122 -6.43 -15.54 -2.40
N LEU A 123 -5.22 -15.04 -2.61
CA LEU A 123 -4.13 -15.19 -1.65
C LEU A 123 -4.44 -14.45 -0.34
N SER A 124 -5.01 -13.25 -0.42
CA SER A 124 -5.42 -12.48 0.76
C SER A 124 -6.43 -13.27 1.62
N ARG A 125 -7.35 -13.95 0.97
CA ARG A 125 -8.32 -14.80 1.68
C ARG A 125 -7.65 -16.01 2.32
N GLN A 126 -6.72 -16.65 1.62
CA GLN A 126 -6.00 -17.83 2.12
C GLN A 126 -5.15 -17.53 3.35
N VAL A 127 -4.54 -16.36 3.40
CA VAL A 127 -3.71 -15.94 4.55
C VAL A 127 -4.50 -15.21 5.64
N GLY A 128 -5.82 -15.04 5.44
CA GLY A 128 -6.71 -14.52 6.47
C GLY A 128 -6.74 -13.01 6.62
N VAL A 129 -6.55 -12.26 5.55
CA VAL A 129 -6.76 -10.79 5.58
C VAL A 129 -8.27 -10.54 5.77
N PRO A 130 -8.68 -9.93 6.91
CA PRO A 130 -10.11 -9.87 7.24
C PRO A 130 -10.91 -8.84 6.44
N TYR A 131 -10.27 -7.79 5.93
CA TYR A 131 -10.98 -6.71 5.23
C TYR A 131 -10.27 -6.32 3.95
N ILE A 132 -11.06 -6.10 2.89
CA ILE A 132 -10.56 -5.59 1.61
C ILE A 132 -11.42 -4.38 1.22
N VAL A 133 -10.76 -3.24 0.98
CA VAL A 133 -11.39 -2.02 0.47
C VAL A 133 -10.97 -1.86 -0.99
N VAL A 134 -11.93 -1.63 -1.87
CA VAL A 134 -11.65 -1.45 -3.30
C VAL A 134 -11.49 0.03 -3.63
N PHE A 135 -10.38 0.36 -4.28
CA PHE A 135 -10.12 1.69 -4.81
C PHE A 135 -10.11 1.63 -6.35
N LEU A 136 -11.14 2.17 -6.96
CA LEU A 136 -11.24 2.23 -8.42
C LEU A 136 -10.51 3.46 -8.93
N ASN A 137 -9.35 3.23 -9.55
CA ASN A 137 -8.43 4.28 -9.98
C ASN A 137 -8.59 4.58 -11.48
N LYS A 138 -8.04 5.70 -11.91
CA LYS A 138 -8.03 6.13 -13.33
C LYS A 138 -9.44 6.30 -13.91
N CYS A 139 -10.39 6.75 -13.09
CA CYS A 139 -11.76 6.97 -13.54
C CYS A 139 -11.89 8.11 -14.55
N ASP A 140 -10.90 8.99 -14.64
CA ASP A 140 -10.80 10.04 -15.65
C ASP A 140 -10.54 9.51 -17.06
N MET A 141 -10.13 8.25 -17.18
CA MET A 141 -9.85 7.59 -18.47
C MET A 141 -11.09 6.89 -19.07
N VAL A 142 -12.20 6.88 -18.38
CA VAL A 142 -13.44 6.22 -18.80
C VAL A 142 -14.63 7.15 -18.67
N ASP A 143 -15.72 6.81 -19.35
CA ASP A 143 -16.99 7.57 -19.28
C ASP A 143 -17.77 7.34 -17.97
#